data_1363ca50974670e7570948753c0cb425
#
_entry.id   1363ca50974670e7570948753c0cb425
#
_cell.length_a   1.000
_cell.length_b   1.000
_cell.length_c   1.000
_cell.angle_alpha   90.00
_cell.angle_beta   90.00
_cell.angle_gamma   90.00
#
_symmetry.space_group_name_H-M   'P 1'
#
loop_
_entity.id
_entity.type
_entity.pdbx_description
1 polymer ?
#
loop_
_entity_poly.entity_id
_entity_poly.type
_entity_poly.pdbx_seq_one_letter_code
_entity_poly.pdbx_strand_id
1 'polypeptide(L)'
;MTRPVSVDEWVEVEAAGQPDGSWQTMMGRVAQFHHKHDFASPENNGHDMGYRLALVIEELGELSSAITKGKPKEEAAEELADVFILMLGNALAMKVDLESEFHKKMDRIMQRPAKRGGMGIRVTEYTGS
;
A
#
# COMPACT_ATOMS: atom_id res chain seq x y z
N MET A 1 -24.54 2.81 -1.68
CA MET A 1 -23.63 1.69 -2.01
C MET A 1 -22.31 1.90 -1.28
N THR A 2 -21.92 0.94 -0.46
CA THR A 2 -20.64 1.02 0.25
C THR A 2 -19.49 0.71 -0.72
N ARG A 3 -18.36 1.37 -0.51
CA ARG A 3 -17.17 1.11 -1.32
C ARG A 3 -16.55 -0.24 -0.89
N PRO A 4 -15.99 -0.99 -1.83
CA PRO A 4 -15.37 -2.27 -1.48
C PRO A 4 -14.16 -2.07 -0.57
N VAL A 5 -14.02 -2.97 0.41
CA VAL A 5 -12.87 -2.98 1.33
C VAL A 5 -12.31 -4.38 1.55
N SER A 6 -13.09 -5.42 1.30
CA SER A 6 -12.65 -6.81 1.50
C SER A 6 -12.14 -7.45 0.21
N VAL A 7 -11.44 -8.57 0.36
CA VAL A 7 -10.99 -9.35 -0.79
C VAL A 7 -12.18 -9.72 -1.68
N ASP A 8 -13.24 -10.27 -1.08
CA ASP A 8 -14.39 -10.75 -1.86
C ASP A 8 -15.07 -9.63 -2.63
N GLU A 9 -15.24 -8.47 -1.99
CA GLU A 9 -15.83 -7.31 -2.65
C GLU A 9 -14.98 -6.83 -3.82
N TRP A 10 -13.66 -6.75 -3.66
CA TRP A 10 -12.77 -6.32 -4.73
C TRP A 10 -12.64 -7.34 -5.86
N VAL A 11 -12.71 -8.65 -5.54
CA VAL A 11 -12.71 -9.70 -6.55
C VAL A 11 -13.93 -9.56 -7.47
N GLU A 12 -15.10 -9.27 -6.91
CA GLU A 12 -16.31 -9.04 -7.71
C GLU A 12 -16.17 -7.83 -8.64
N VAL A 13 -15.56 -6.76 -8.14
CA VAL A 13 -15.31 -5.55 -8.93
C VAL A 13 -14.36 -5.85 -10.08
N GLU A 14 -13.25 -6.54 -9.80
CA GLU A 14 -12.25 -6.89 -10.81
C GLU A 14 -12.84 -7.78 -11.91
N ALA A 15 -13.68 -8.74 -11.55
CA ALA A 15 -14.30 -9.64 -12.50
C ALA A 15 -15.20 -8.91 -13.49
N ALA A 16 -15.71 -7.73 -13.14
CA ALA A 16 -16.60 -6.94 -13.98
C ALA A 16 -15.88 -5.95 -14.90
N GLY A 17 -14.58 -5.74 -14.70
CA GLY A 17 -13.84 -4.67 -15.39
C GLY A 17 -12.70 -5.15 -16.28
N GLN A 18 -12.21 -4.23 -17.11
CA GLN A 18 -10.99 -4.44 -17.89
C GLN A 18 -9.82 -3.73 -17.18
N PRO A 19 -8.62 -4.32 -17.20
CA PRO A 19 -7.45 -3.65 -16.60
C PRO A 19 -7.18 -2.31 -17.28
N ASP A 20 -7.16 -1.24 -16.51
CA ASP A 20 -6.99 0.12 -17.02
C ASP A 20 -5.96 0.94 -16.22
N GLY A 21 -5.30 0.35 -15.24
CA GLY A 21 -4.33 1.04 -14.41
C GLY A 21 -4.95 1.94 -13.34
N SER A 22 -6.28 1.93 -13.20
CA SER A 22 -6.95 2.71 -12.17
C SER A 22 -6.73 2.09 -10.78
N TRP A 23 -7.04 2.87 -9.73
CA TRP A 23 -7.03 2.38 -8.36
C TRP A 23 -7.89 1.13 -8.21
N GLN A 24 -9.10 1.16 -8.80
CA GLN A 24 -10.02 0.05 -8.75
C GLN A 24 -9.40 -1.23 -9.34
N THR A 25 -8.76 -1.11 -10.50
CA THR A 25 -8.11 -2.24 -11.15
C THR A 25 -6.95 -2.77 -10.30
N MET A 26 -6.12 -1.88 -9.75
CA MET A 26 -4.99 -2.29 -8.93
C MET A 26 -5.46 -3.04 -7.67
N MET A 27 -6.46 -2.50 -6.97
CA MET A 27 -7.01 -3.18 -5.79
C MET A 27 -7.63 -4.53 -6.15
N GLY A 28 -8.37 -4.57 -7.25
CA GLY A 28 -8.98 -5.81 -7.73
C GLY A 28 -7.96 -6.89 -8.04
N ARG A 29 -6.84 -6.52 -8.66
CA ARG A 29 -5.78 -7.49 -8.98
C ARG A 29 -5.12 -8.04 -7.71
N VAL A 30 -4.88 -7.21 -6.72
CA VAL A 30 -4.31 -7.67 -5.44
C VAL A 30 -5.32 -8.55 -4.70
N ALA A 31 -6.61 -8.18 -4.73
CA ALA A 31 -7.66 -9.02 -4.13
C ALA A 31 -7.73 -10.39 -4.80
N GLN A 32 -7.62 -10.45 -6.14
CA GLN A 32 -7.56 -11.70 -6.89
C GLN A 32 -6.40 -12.57 -6.42
N PHE A 33 -5.25 -11.97 -6.22
CA PHE A 33 -4.07 -12.66 -5.72
C PHE A 33 -4.29 -13.24 -4.32
N HIS A 34 -4.85 -12.43 -3.41
CA HIS A 34 -5.19 -12.89 -2.06
C HIS A 34 -6.23 -14.00 -2.06
N HIS A 35 -7.22 -13.89 -2.95
CA HIS A 35 -8.26 -14.89 -3.11
C HIS A 35 -7.69 -16.22 -3.64
N LYS A 36 -6.86 -16.15 -4.66
CA LYS A 36 -6.23 -17.32 -5.28
C LYS A 36 -5.50 -18.19 -4.27
N HIS A 37 -4.80 -17.57 -3.33
CA HIS A 37 -3.99 -18.27 -2.34
C HIS A 37 -4.65 -18.37 -0.97
N ASP A 38 -5.90 -17.91 -0.86
CA ASP A 38 -6.68 -17.96 0.38
C ASP A 38 -5.93 -17.35 1.57
N PHE A 39 -5.33 -16.19 1.36
CA PHE A 39 -4.55 -15.50 2.39
C PHE A 39 -5.37 -15.14 3.63
N ALA A 40 -6.66 -14.88 3.46
CA ALA A 40 -7.53 -14.48 4.58
C ALA A 40 -7.87 -15.62 5.53
N SER A 41 -7.63 -16.88 5.12
CA SER A 41 -7.89 -18.02 5.97
C SER A 41 -6.99 -17.98 7.21
N PRO A 42 -7.54 -18.24 8.41
CA PRO A 42 -6.72 -18.30 9.64
C PRO A 42 -5.56 -19.27 9.54
N GLU A 43 -5.72 -20.35 8.77
CA GLU A 43 -4.67 -21.37 8.59
C GLU A 43 -3.46 -20.80 7.84
N ASN A 44 -3.68 -19.85 6.94
CA ASN A 44 -2.63 -19.29 6.09
C ASN A 44 -2.00 -18.04 6.68
N ASN A 45 -2.63 -17.43 7.68
CA ASN A 45 -2.11 -16.26 8.38
C ASN A 45 -1.77 -15.07 7.49
N GLY A 46 -2.28 -15.08 6.25
CA GLY A 46 -1.92 -14.07 5.25
C GLY A 46 -2.52 -12.68 5.49
N HIS A 47 -3.48 -12.57 6.40
CA HIS A 47 -4.08 -11.28 6.79
C HIS A 47 -3.73 -10.89 8.22
N ASP A 48 -2.81 -11.58 8.87
CA ASP A 48 -2.29 -11.15 10.17
C ASP A 48 -1.39 -9.93 9.96
N MET A 49 -1.75 -8.80 10.57
CA MET A 49 -1.03 -7.55 10.35
C MET A 49 0.40 -7.57 10.87
N GLY A 50 0.67 -8.31 11.95
CA GLY A 50 2.04 -8.45 12.43
C GLY A 50 2.92 -9.13 11.39
N TYR A 51 2.44 -10.21 10.80
CA TYR A 51 3.13 -10.91 9.73
C TYR A 51 3.29 -10.02 8.50
N ARG A 52 2.21 -9.33 8.11
CA ARG A 52 2.25 -8.46 6.93
C ARG A 52 3.22 -7.30 7.09
N LEU A 53 3.31 -6.72 8.28
CA LEU A 53 4.27 -5.64 8.54
C LEU A 53 5.71 -6.15 8.47
N ALA A 54 5.96 -7.39 8.93
CA ALA A 54 7.27 -8.01 8.77
C ALA A 54 7.65 -8.16 7.30
N LEU A 55 6.70 -8.55 6.46
CA LEU A 55 6.93 -8.65 5.01
C LEU A 55 7.25 -7.28 4.39
N VAL A 56 6.56 -6.22 4.83
CA VAL A 56 6.86 -4.86 4.36
C VAL A 56 8.29 -4.49 4.71
N ILE A 57 8.73 -4.78 5.93
CA ILE A 57 10.09 -4.47 6.38
C ILE A 57 11.13 -5.22 5.53
N GLU A 58 10.87 -6.49 5.21
CA GLU A 58 11.74 -7.26 4.32
C GLU A 58 11.88 -6.60 2.95
N GLU A 59 10.76 -6.21 2.34
CA GLU A 59 10.78 -5.59 1.02
C GLU A 59 11.44 -4.21 1.04
N LEU A 60 11.23 -3.44 2.12
CA LEU A 60 11.92 -2.17 2.29
C LEU A 60 13.43 -2.38 2.37
N GLY A 61 13.86 -3.45 3.04
CA GLY A 61 15.27 -3.83 3.10
C GLY A 61 15.85 -4.14 1.72
N GLU A 62 15.10 -4.88 0.91
CA GLU A 62 15.52 -5.20 -0.46
C GLU A 62 15.59 -3.96 -1.34
N LEU A 63 14.60 -3.07 -1.21
CA LEU A 63 14.62 -1.78 -1.92
C LEU A 63 15.83 -0.95 -1.51
N SER A 64 16.08 -0.86 -0.21
CA SER A 64 17.24 -0.14 0.33
C SER A 64 18.54 -0.71 -0.21
N SER A 65 18.67 -2.04 -0.23
CA SER A 65 19.84 -2.73 -0.76
C SER A 65 20.04 -2.45 -2.25
N ALA A 66 18.96 -2.45 -3.03
CA ALA A 66 19.05 -2.15 -4.46
C ALA A 66 19.62 -0.73 -4.69
N ILE A 67 19.18 0.23 -3.88
CA ILE A 67 19.64 1.62 -4.01
C ILE A 67 21.09 1.79 -3.52
N THR A 68 21.41 1.26 -2.35
CA THR A 68 22.75 1.45 -1.74
C THR A 68 23.83 0.70 -2.49
N LYS A 69 23.50 -0.40 -3.16
CA LYS A 69 24.45 -1.18 -3.95
C LYS A 69 24.54 -0.72 -5.39
N GLY A 70 23.84 0.36 -5.74
CA GLY A 70 23.88 0.92 -7.08
C GLY A 70 23.34 -0.02 -8.15
N LYS A 71 22.35 -0.85 -7.81
CA LYS A 71 21.73 -1.73 -8.79
C LYS A 71 20.94 -0.94 -9.82
N PRO A 72 20.66 -1.53 -11.01
CA PRO A 72 19.87 -0.83 -12.02
C PRO A 72 18.55 -0.31 -11.50
N LYS A 73 18.13 0.85 -12.01
CA LYS A 73 16.88 1.50 -11.63
C LYS A 73 15.68 0.55 -11.73
N GLU A 74 15.70 -0.35 -12.71
CA GLU A 74 14.64 -1.31 -12.95
C GLU A 74 14.46 -2.28 -11.79
N GLU A 75 15.56 -2.68 -11.12
CA GLU A 75 15.48 -3.54 -9.93
C GLU A 75 14.87 -2.79 -8.76
N ALA A 76 15.29 -1.54 -8.56
CA ALA A 76 14.71 -0.71 -7.49
C ALA A 76 13.21 -0.48 -7.73
N ALA A 77 12.82 -0.26 -9.00
CA ALA A 77 11.41 -0.08 -9.36
C ALA A 77 10.58 -1.33 -9.05
N GLU A 78 11.14 -2.51 -9.31
CA GLU A 78 10.47 -3.77 -9.01
C GLU A 78 10.26 -3.94 -7.51
N GLU A 79 11.29 -3.64 -6.71
CA GLU A 79 11.18 -3.70 -5.25
C GLU A 79 10.17 -2.68 -4.71
N LEU A 80 10.12 -1.51 -5.32
CA LEU A 80 9.13 -0.49 -4.95
C LEU A 80 7.70 -0.99 -5.24
N ALA A 81 7.53 -1.69 -6.38
CA ALA A 81 6.24 -2.28 -6.71
C ALA A 81 5.84 -3.35 -5.69
N ASP A 82 6.80 -4.16 -5.21
CA ASP A 82 6.54 -5.17 -4.18
C ASP A 82 6.03 -4.52 -2.90
N VAL A 83 6.65 -3.42 -2.47
CA VAL A 83 6.18 -2.66 -1.30
C VAL A 83 4.76 -2.16 -1.51
N PHE A 84 4.48 -1.63 -2.69
CA PHE A 84 3.15 -1.10 -3.02
C PHE A 84 2.08 -2.20 -2.99
N ILE A 85 2.39 -3.35 -3.58
CA ILE A 85 1.46 -4.50 -3.57
C ILE A 85 1.15 -4.94 -2.15
N LEU A 86 2.16 -4.98 -1.27
CA LEU A 86 1.96 -5.29 0.14
C LEU A 86 1.07 -4.25 0.83
N MET A 87 1.24 -2.97 0.50
CA MET A 87 0.40 -1.91 1.07
C MET A 87 -1.07 -2.06 0.67
N LEU A 88 -1.33 -2.38 -0.60
CA LEU A 88 -2.69 -2.64 -1.06
C LEU A 88 -3.26 -3.88 -0.34
N GLY A 89 -2.46 -4.92 -0.17
CA GLY A 89 -2.86 -6.10 0.59
C GLY A 89 -3.16 -5.79 2.06
N ASN A 90 -2.41 -4.86 2.65
CA ASN A 90 -2.66 -4.42 4.02
C ASN A 90 -4.03 -3.74 4.13
N ALA A 91 -4.42 -2.96 3.12
CA ALA A 91 -5.75 -2.35 3.10
C ALA A 91 -6.85 -3.43 3.09
N LEU A 92 -6.63 -4.51 2.33
CA LEU A 92 -7.57 -5.64 2.32
C LEU A 92 -7.61 -6.36 3.68
N ALA A 93 -6.44 -6.60 4.27
CA ALA A 93 -6.35 -7.30 5.55
C ALA A 93 -7.03 -6.50 6.67
N MET A 94 -6.90 -5.19 6.66
CA MET A 94 -7.52 -4.30 7.64
C MET A 94 -8.96 -3.93 7.29
N LYS A 95 -9.39 -4.23 6.06
CA LYS A 95 -10.72 -3.86 5.54
C LYS A 95 -10.96 -2.36 5.61
N VAL A 96 -10.01 -1.60 5.09
CA VAL A 96 -10.08 -0.14 5.05
C VAL A 96 -10.12 0.35 3.60
N ASP A 97 -10.77 1.49 3.40
CA ASP A 97 -10.80 2.17 2.11
C ASP A 97 -9.57 3.09 2.06
N LEU A 98 -8.47 2.54 1.55
CA LEU A 98 -7.19 3.25 1.54
C LEU A 98 -7.21 4.48 0.64
N GLU A 99 -7.96 4.45 -0.47
CA GLU A 99 -8.08 5.62 -1.35
C GLU A 99 -8.71 6.79 -0.60
N SER A 100 -9.80 6.52 0.13
CA SER A 100 -10.45 7.56 0.93
C SER A 100 -9.52 8.11 2.01
N GLU A 101 -8.80 7.22 2.70
CA GLU A 101 -7.84 7.63 3.72
C GLU A 101 -6.69 8.45 3.12
N PHE A 102 -6.24 8.08 1.93
CA PHE A 102 -5.21 8.83 1.20
C PHE A 102 -5.66 10.27 0.98
N HIS A 103 -6.86 10.48 0.44
CA HIS A 103 -7.34 11.82 0.15
C HIS A 103 -7.57 12.66 1.40
N LYS A 104 -8.14 12.04 2.45
CA LYS A 104 -8.30 12.73 3.74
C LYS A 104 -6.95 13.19 4.29
N LYS A 105 -5.94 12.33 4.20
CA LYS A 105 -4.61 12.64 4.71
C LYS A 105 -3.94 13.71 3.87
N MET A 106 -4.05 13.62 2.54
CA MET A 106 -3.49 14.62 1.65
C MET A 106 -4.08 16.01 1.91
N ASP A 107 -5.39 16.09 2.11
CA ASP A 107 -6.04 17.37 2.41
C ASP A 107 -5.44 18.01 3.67
N ARG A 108 -5.17 17.19 4.71
CA ARG A 108 -4.54 17.68 5.94
C ARG A 108 -3.10 18.09 5.72
N ILE A 109 -2.33 17.27 5.02
CA ILE A 109 -0.91 17.54 4.76
C ILE A 109 -0.73 18.82 3.95
N MET A 110 -1.59 19.06 2.98
CA MET A 110 -1.52 20.26 2.13
C MET A 110 -1.69 21.54 2.93
N GLN A 111 -2.31 21.47 4.11
CA GLN A 111 -2.50 22.63 4.98
C GLN A 111 -1.38 22.80 6.00
N ARG A 112 -0.46 21.85 6.09
CA ARG A 112 0.64 21.93 7.07
C ARG A 112 1.76 22.82 6.60
N PRO A 113 2.39 23.57 7.51
CA PRO A 113 3.58 24.36 7.16
C PRO A 113 4.78 23.45 6.90
N ALA A 114 5.70 23.94 6.09
CA ALA A 114 6.96 23.28 5.84
C ALA A 114 8.06 23.98 6.64
N LYS A 115 9.03 23.19 7.10
CA LYS A 115 10.18 23.73 7.82
C LYS A 115 11.46 23.09 7.29
N ARG A 116 12.50 23.90 7.07
CA ARG A 116 13.78 23.39 6.62
C ARG A 116 14.57 22.91 7.84
N GLY A 117 14.97 21.62 7.81
CA GLY A 117 15.85 21.05 8.81
C GLY A 117 17.25 20.83 8.25
N GLY A 118 18.11 20.20 9.04
CA GLY A 118 19.48 19.91 8.64
C GLY A 118 19.59 18.95 7.46
N MET A 119 18.61 18.07 7.27
CA MET A 119 18.60 17.09 6.18
C MET A 119 17.68 17.46 5.04
N GLY A 120 16.97 18.57 5.15
CA GLY A 120 16.06 19.02 4.09
C GLY A 120 14.78 19.59 4.64
N ILE A 121 13.84 19.81 3.72
CA ILE A 121 12.55 20.37 4.08
C ILE A 121 11.63 19.26 4.60
N ARG A 122 10.83 19.59 5.62
CA ARG A 122 9.87 18.66 6.20
C ARG A 122 8.54 19.35 6.45
N VAL A 123 7.47 18.68 6.12
CA VAL A 123 6.10 19.11 6.40
C VAL A 123 5.63 18.34 7.62
N THR A 124 5.22 19.02 8.66
CA THR A 124 4.79 18.36 9.89
C THR A 124 3.64 19.14 10.53
N GLU A 125 2.94 18.47 11.42
CA GLU A 125 1.86 19.08 12.17
C GLU A 125 2.43 19.81 13.37
N TYR A 126 2.40 21.14 13.31
CA TYR A 126 2.84 21.97 14.42
C TYR A 126 1.63 22.39 15.22
N THR A 127 1.64 22.08 16.50
CA THR A 127 0.59 22.47 17.42
C THR A 127 1.04 23.70 18.19
N GLY A 128 1.18 24.82 17.48
CA GLY A 128 1.22 26.11 18.09
C GLY A 128 2.39 26.49 19.01
N SER A 129 3.54 25.94 18.84
CA SER A 129 4.68 26.44 19.60
C SER A 129 5.92 26.47 18.74
#